data_447c08e5fbf70e68eda1834e941fd5f3
#
_entry.id   447c08e5fbf70e68eda1834e941fd5f3
#
_cell.length_a   1.000
_cell.length_b   1.000
_cell.length_c   1.000
_cell.angle_alpha   90.00
_cell.angle_beta   90.00
_cell.angle_gamma   90.00
#
_symmetry.space_group_name_H-M   'P 1'
#
loop_
_entity.id
_entity.type
_entity.pdbx_description
1 polymer ?
#
loop_
_entity_poly.entity_id
_entity_poly.type
_entity_poly.pdbx_seq_one_letter_code
_entity_poly.pdbx_strand_id
1 'polypeptide(L)'
;LTVGATLVGGCVYKPGKEAIKDNQSIQTYFTPGLDCEKLIIREINNATKIDIAVYSITHPSIGLSIIAAHKNGKSIRIITDRAQAKGKKSLIDDFKKAGIPVLTNKKHKLQHNKFAIFDDVRIVSGSYNWTVNASKYNAENCMLFDQTNKEFSNQFEYLWNLYSK
;
A
#
# COMPACT_ATOMS: atom_id res chain seq x y z
N LEU A 1 43.38 -31.17 27.39
CA LEU A 1 43.13 -29.83 26.88
C LEU A 1 41.92 -29.87 25.93
N THR A 2 40.73 -29.62 26.48
CA THR A 2 39.46 -29.53 25.77
C THR A 2 39.26 -28.06 25.35
N VAL A 3 39.22 -27.82 24.04
CA VAL A 3 38.87 -26.50 23.46
C VAL A 3 37.34 -26.39 23.42
N GLY A 4 36.79 -25.52 24.25
CA GLY A 4 35.37 -25.25 24.30
C GLY A 4 34.95 -24.45 23.05
N ALA A 5 34.02 -25.00 22.27
CA ALA A 5 33.35 -24.29 21.20
C ALA A 5 32.29 -23.36 21.79
N THR A 6 32.47 -22.05 21.65
CA THR A 6 31.46 -21.05 21.99
C THR A 6 30.45 -21.00 20.84
N LEU A 7 29.26 -21.55 21.06
CA LEU A 7 28.13 -21.39 20.16
C LEU A 7 27.61 -19.96 20.27
N VAL A 8 27.87 -19.16 19.26
CA VAL A 8 27.17 -17.90 19.03
C VAL A 8 25.80 -18.27 18.48
N GLY A 9 24.77 -18.20 19.34
CA GLY A 9 23.40 -18.45 18.96
C GLY A 9 22.90 -17.42 17.95
N GLY A 10 22.90 -17.77 16.67
CA GLY A 10 22.21 -17.01 15.66
C GLY A 10 20.70 -17.10 15.89
N CYS A 11 20.08 -16.00 16.31
CA CYS A 11 18.64 -15.90 16.42
C CYS A 11 18.06 -15.89 15.00
N VAL A 12 17.63 -17.06 14.50
CA VAL A 12 16.88 -17.16 13.25
C VAL A 12 15.46 -16.70 13.55
N TYR A 13 15.14 -15.45 13.19
CA TYR A 13 13.77 -14.97 13.22
C TYR A 13 12.94 -15.79 12.22
N LYS A 14 12.13 -16.71 12.73
CA LYS A 14 11.06 -17.33 11.96
C LYS A 14 9.82 -16.45 12.13
N PRO A 15 9.27 -15.86 11.06
CA PRO A 15 7.99 -15.18 11.17
C PRO A 15 6.93 -16.22 11.56
N GLY A 16 6.57 -16.21 12.84
CA GLY A 16 5.55 -17.09 13.39
C GLY A 16 4.18 -16.69 12.87
N LYS A 17 3.43 -17.66 12.39
CA LYS A 17 2.00 -17.56 12.16
C LYS A 17 1.27 -17.63 13.52
N GLU A 18 1.44 -16.66 14.38
CA GLU A 18 0.55 -16.47 15.51
C GLU A 18 -0.18 -15.16 15.35
N ALA A 19 -1.44 -15.26 14.92
CA ALA A 19 -2.38 -14.17 15.05
C ALA A 19 -2.57 -13.92 16.55
N ILE A 20 -1.97 -12.86 17.06
CA ILE A 20 -2.32 -12.34 18.38
C ILE A 20 -3.79 -11.96 18.29
N LYS A 21 -4.65 -12.76 18.95
CA LYS A 21 -6.04 -12.41 19.22
C LYS A 21 -6.06 -11.35 20.32
N ASP A 22 -5.54 -10.19 20.02
CA ASP A 22 -5.84 -9.00 20.80
C ASP A 22 -7.02 -8.30 20.11
N ASN A 23 -7.93 -7.76 20.89
CA ASN A 23 -9.19 -7.14 20.44
C ASN A 23 -8.99 -5.82 19.68
N GLN A 24 -7.81 -5.63 19.10
CA GLN A 24 -7.46 -4.55 18.20
C GLN A 24 -7.25 -5.13 16.79
N SER A 25 -8.08 -4.68 15.90
CA SER A 25 -8.20 -5.07 14.51
C SER A 25 -7.02 -4.59 13.62
N ILE A 26 -5.77 -4.74 14.07
CA ILE A 26 -4.57 -4.39 13.29
C ILE A 26 -3.85 -5.65 12.88
N GLN A 27 -3.74 -5.88 11.57
CA GLN A 27 -2.92 -6.93 10.99
C GLN A 27 -1.65 -6.29 10.43
N THR A 28 -0.48 -6.85 10.77
CA THR A 28 0.82 -6.31 10.33
C THR A 28 1.58 -7.34 9.51
N TYR A 29 2.15 -6.90 8.39
CA TYR A 29 2.92 -7.72 7.47
C TYR A 29 4.24 -7.03 7.13
N PHE A 30 5.24 -7.81 6.78
CA PHE A 30 6.57 -7.34 6.45
C PHE A 30 7.05 -7.91 5.11
N THR A 31 7.95 -7.18 4.45
CA THR A 31 8.65 -7.65 3.27
C THR A 31 10.14 -7.86 3.60
N PRO A 32 10.91 -8.63 2.81
CA PRO A 32 10.55 -9.29 1.56
C PRO A 32 9.51 -10.40 1.73
N GLY A 33 8.58 -10.46 0.76
CA GLY A 33 7.50 -11.45 0.70
C GLY A 33 6.31 -10.91 -0.07
N LEU A 34 5.29 -11.75 -0.22
CA LEU A 34 4.09 -11.42 -0.99
C LEU A 34 2.90 -10.97 -0.12
N ASP A 35 3.07 -10.88 1.19
CA ASP A 35 1.92 -10.70 2.08
C ASP A 35 1.33 -9.28 1.99
N CYS A 36 2.17 -8.24 1.84
CA CYS A 36 1.69 -6.88 1.59
C CYS A 36 0.97 -6.76 0.23
N GLU A 37 1.51 -7.37 -0.82
CA GLU A 37 0.85 -7.42 -2.13
C GLU A 37 -0.51 -8.11 -2.06
N LYS A 38 -0.55 -9.31 -1.46
CA LYS A 38 -1.79 -10.10 -1.29
C LYS A 38 -2.83 -9.35 -0.46
N LEU A 39 -2.40 -8.69 0.62
CA LEU A 39 -3.28 -7.85 1.43
C LEU A 39 -3.94 -6.77 0.57
N ILE A 40 -3.17 -5.98 -0.15
CA ILE A 40 -3.68 -4.89 -0.98
C ILE A 40 -4.64 -5.41 -2.05
N ILE A 41 -4.29 -6.48 -2.75
CA ILE A 41 -5.14 -7.09 -3.77
C ILE A 41 -6.45 -7.61 -3.16
N ARG A 42 -6.39 -8.24 -1.98
CA ARG A 42 -7.57 -8.70 -1.25
C ARG A 42 -8.52 -7.54 -0.93
N GLU A 43 -7.99 -6.44 -0.39
CA GLU A 43 -8.80 -5.27 -0.03
C GLU A 43 -9.40 -4.59 -1.28
N ILE A 44 -8.64 -4.47 -2.39
CA ILE A 44 -9.15 -3.96 -3.67
C ILE A 44 -10.32 -4.84 -4.17
N ASN A 45 -10.20 -6.16 -4.06
CA ASN A 45 -11.23 -7.07 -4.55
C ASN A 45 -12.51 -7.04 -3.71
N ASN A 46 -12.40 -6.74 -2.42
CA ASN A 46 -13.54 -6.77 -1.49
C ASN A 46 -14.29 -5.42 -1.39
N ALA A 47 -13.60 -4.31 -1.55
CA ALA A 47 -14.20 -2.97 -1.42
C ALA A 47 -14.99 -2.55 -2.67
N THR A 48 -15.91 -1.59 -2.49
CA THR A 48 -16.66 -0.91 -3.56
C THR A 48 -16.15 0.51 -3.82
N LYS A 49 -15.61 1.17 -2.80
CA LYS A 49 -14.99 2.49 -2.85
C LYS A 49 -13.55 2.42 -2.36
N ILE A 50 -12.62 2.99 -3.14
CA ILE A 50 -11.19 2.90 -2.85
C ILE A 50 -10.51 4.24 -3.10
N ASP A 51 -9.92 4.82 -2.07
CA ASP A 51 -9.13 6.04 -2.13
C ASP A 51 -7.65 5.72 -1.86
N ILE A 52 -6.79 5.96 -2.83
CA ILE A 52 -5.37 5.55 -2.82
C ILE A 52 -4.47 6.78 -2.78
N ALA A 53 -3.62 6.90 -1.78
CA ALA A 53 -2.55 7.91 -1.70
C ALA A 53 -1.21 7.20 -1.53
N VAL A 54 -0.54 6.88 -2.64
CA VAL A 54 0.70 6.10 -2.65
C VAL A 54 1.77 6.77 -3.50
N TYR A 55 2.97 6.92 -2.92
CA TYR A 55 4.10 7.58 -3.54
C TYR A 55 4.45 7.01 -4.91
N SER A 56 4.58 5.68 -5.03
CA SER A 56 4.97 5.00 -6.28
C SER A 56 4.14 3.74 -6.49
N ILE A 57 3.53 3.61 -7.68
CA ILE A 57 2.70 2.47 -8.07
C ILE A 57 3.24 1.92 -9.41
N THR A 58 3.95 0.79 -9.32
CA THR A 58 4.59 0.13 -10.48
C THR A 58 4.40 -1.39 -10.46
N HIS A 59 3.69 -1.94 -9.43
CA HIS A 59 3.51 -3.39 -9.29
C HIS A 59 2.42 -3.89 -10.25
N PRO A 60 2.75 -4.79 -11.21
CA PRO A 60 1.78 -5.20 -12.25
C PRO A 60 0.51 -5.85 -11.68
N SER A 61 0.64 -6.76 -10.71
CA SER A 61 -0.52 -7.46 -10.14
C SER A 61 -1.47 -6.51 -9.43
N ILE A 62 -0.92 -5.55 -8.64
CA ILE A 62 -1.73 -4.52 -7.97
C ILE A 62 -2.40 -3.63 -9.02
N GLY A 63 -1.66 -3.21 -10.05
CA GLY A 63 -2.21 -2.38 -11.13
C GLY A 63 -3.35 -3.06 -11.89
N LEU A 64 -3.19 -4.34 -12.23
CA LEU A 64 -4.24 -5.12 -12.88
C LEU A 64 -5.49 -5.24 -12.00
N SER A 65 -5.32 -5.46 -10.70
CA SER A 65 -6.44 -5.52 -9.74
C SER A 65 -7.19 -4.18 -9.65
N ILE A 66 -6.49 -3.05 -9.63
CA ILE A 66 -7.09 -1.70 -9.65
C ILE A 66 -7.93 -1.51 -10.92
N ILE A 67 -7.35 -1.80 -12.09
CA ILE A 67 -8.03 -1.62 -13.38
C ILE A 67 -9.26 -2.54 -13.47
N ALA A 68 -9.13 -3.80 -13.09
CA ALA A 68 -10.23 -4.76 -13.08
C ALA A 68 -11.36 -4.32 -12.14
N ALA A 69 -11.03 -3.86 -10.93
CA ALA A 69 -11.99 -3.35 -9.97
C ALA A 69 -12.77 -2.14 -10.52
N HIS A 70 -12.08 -1.20 -11.16
CA HIS A 70 -12.72 -0.04 -11.79
C HIS A 70 -13.64 -0.43 -12.95
N LYS A 71 -13.21 -1.34 -13.82
CA LYS A 71 -14.03 -1.88 -14.92
C LYS A 71 -15.30 -2.59 -14.41
N ASN A 72 -15.24 -3.16 -13.21
CA ASN A 72 -16.38 -3.78 -12.52
C ASN A 72 -17.24 -2.77 -11.75
N GLY A 73 -17.11 -1.47 -12.01
CA GLY A 73 -17.97 -0.42 -11.48
C GLY A 73 -17.57 0.09 -10.08
N LYS A 74 -16.40 -0.29 -9.53
CA LYS A 74 -15.95 0.24 -8.25
C LYS A 74 -15.46 1.68 -8.38
N SER A 75 -15.75 2.50 -7.37
CA SER A 75 -15.29 3.88 -7.29
C SER A 75 -13.84 3.91 -6.84
N ILE A 76 -12.93 4.41 -7.68
CA ILE A 76 -11.49 4.46 -7.35
C ILE A 76 -10.95 5.85 -7.64
N ARG A 77 -10.20 6.43 -6.68
CA ARG A 77 -9.46 7.68 -6.83
C ARG A 77 -8.00 7.46 -6.42
N ILE A 78 -7.07 8.06 -7.15
CA ILE A 78 -5.64 7.88 -6.91
C ILE A 78 -4.93 9.22 -6.76
N ILE A 79 -4.13 9.36 -5.70
CA ILE A 79 -3.15 10.43 -5.53
C ILE A 79 -1.76 9.81 -5.51
N THR A 80 -0.83 10.35 -6.32
CA THR A 80 0.55 9.86 -6.36
C THR A 80 1.55 11.01 -6.51
N ASP A 81 2.84 10.70 -6.38
CA ASP A 81 3.89 11.68 -6.57
C ASP A 81 4.08 12.02 -8.05
N ARG A 82 4.30 13.32 -8.34
CA ARG A 82 4.46 13.83 -9.71
C ARG A 82 5.67 13.24 -10.43
N ALA A 83 6.78 13.08 -9.74
CA ALA A 83 8.00 12.53 -10.35
C ALA A 83 7.84 11.00 -10.57
N GLN A 84 7.24 10.29 -9.59
CA GLN A 84 6.97 8.86 -9.72
C GLN A 84 5.95 8.55 -10.82
N ALA A 85 4.96 9.39 -11.01
CA ALA A 85 3.97 9.25 -12.09
C ALA A 85 4.60 9.26 -13.48
N LYS A 86 5.75 9.93 -13.67
CA LYS A 86 6.49 10.01 -14.94
C LYS A 86 7.53 8.91 -15.12
N GLY A 87 7.72 8.05 -14.12
CA GLY A 87 8.70 6.97 -14.16
C GLY A 87 8.38 5.94 -15.26
N LYS A 88 9.40 5.40 -15.91
CA LYS A 88 9.26 4.44 -17.03
C LYS A 88 8.39 3.22 -16.70
N LYS A 89 8.34 2.81 -15.43
CA LYS A 89 7.53 1.65 -14.97
C LYS A 89 6.23 2.09 -14.29
N SER A 90 5.89 3.37 -14.32
CA SER A 90 4.66 3.89 -13.70
C SER A 90 3.42 3.33 -14.39
N LEU A 91 2.41 2.96 -13.59
CA LEU A 91 1.12 2.50 -14.08
C LEU A 91 0.08 3.63 -14.19
N ILE A 92 0.50 4.87 -13.95
CA ILE A 92 -0.42 6.02 -13.88
C ILE A 92 -1.10 6.31 -15.22
N ASP A 93 -0.37 6.18 -16.32
CA ASP A 93 -0.97 6.38 -17.65
C ASP A 93 -1.98 5.27 -18.00
N ASP A 94 -1.74 4.04 -17.55
CA ASP A 94 -2.69 2.94 -17.74
C ASP A 94 -3.97 3.15 -16.92
N PHE A 95 -3.85 3.66 -15.68
CA PHE A 95 -5.01 4.02 -14.86
C PHE A 95 -5.84 5.14 -15.51
N LYS A 96 -5.18 6.19 -16.02
CA LYS A 96 -5.87 7.29 -16.73
C LYS A 96 -6.57 6.79 -18.01
N LYS A 97 -5.91 5.93 -18.80
CA LYS A 97 -6.52 5.31 -19.99
C LYS A 97 -7.73 4.44 -19.63
N ALA A 98 -7.72 3.81 -18.46
CA ALA A 98 -8.86 3.05 -17.94
C ALA A 98 -10.01 3.94 -17.41
N GLY A 99 -9.84 5.27 -17.36
CA GLY A 99 -10.82 6.23 -16.87
C GLY A 99 -10.78 6.46 -15.35
N ILE A 100 -9.75 5.95 -14.65
CA ILE A 100 -9.60 6.15 -13.21
C ILE A 100 -9.13 7.59 -12.94
N PRO A 101 -9.80 8.35 -12.06
CA PRO A 101 -9.35 9.68 -11.64
C PRO A 101 -8.00 9.61 -10.92
N VAL A 102 -6.99 10.27 -11.45
CA VAL A 102 -5.65 10.34 -10.87
C VAL A 102 -5.19 11.78 -10.74
N LEU A 103 -4.78 12.18 -9.54
CA LEU A 103 -4.11 13.44 -9.25
C LEU A 103 -2.65 13.22 -8.88
N THR A 104 -1.81 14.14 -9.31
CA THR A 104 -0.40 14.17 -8.91
C THR A 104 -0.12 15.39 -8.05
N ASN A 105 0.78 15.28 -7.09
CA ASN A 105 1.12 16.38 -6.22
C ASN A 105 1.64 17.59 -7.01
N LYS A 106 1.21 18.80 -6.61
CA LYS A 106 1.64 20.08 -7.20
C LYS A 106 2.19 21.06 -6.16
N LYS A 107 2.00 20.79 -4.88
CA LYS A 107 2.27 21.73 -3.78
C LYS A 107 3.36 21.27 -2.82
N HIS A 108 3.45 19.97 -2.53
CA HIS A 108 4.47 19.42 -1.64
C HIS A 108 5.74 19.08 -2.43
N LYS A 109 6.89 19.03 -1.75
CA LYS A 109 8.14 18.53 -2.35
C LYS A 109 7.94 17.09 -2.83
N LEU A 110 7.33 16.23 -2.01
CA LEU A 110 6.95 14.86 -2.32
C LEU A 110 5.55 14.56 -1.78
N GLN A 111 4.75 13.81 -2.52
CA GLN A 111 3.62 13.07 -1.98
C GLN A 111 4.14 11.71 -1.53
N HIS A 112 4.61 11.59 -0.28
CA HIS A 112 5.33 10.41 0.19
C HIS A 112 4.46 9.44 1.01
N ASN A 113 3.14 9.67 1.11
CA ASN A 113 2.22 8.74 1.76
C ASN A 113 2.17 7.39 1.02
N LYS A 114 1.85 6.34 1.77
CA LYS A 114 1.54 5.01 1.28
C LYS A 114 0.37 4.49 2.08
N PHE A 115 -0.83 4.98 1.77
CA PHE A 115 -2.06 4.47 2.36
C PHE A 115 -3.16 4.33 1.32
N ALA A 116 -4.11 3.46 1.62
CA ALA A 116 -5.37 3.35 0.91
C ALA A 116 -6.52 3.14 1.89
N ILE A 117 -7.67 3.68 1.54
CA ILE A 117 -8.91 3.61 2.31
C ILE A 117 -9.91 2.79 1.51
N PHE A 118 -10.52 1.80 2.15
CA PHE A 118 -11.45 0.87 1.56
C PHE A 118 -12.81 1.00 2.24
N ASP A 119 -13.83 1.40 1.50
CA ASP A 119 -15.22 1.62 1.94
C ASP A 119 -15.35 2.58 3.15
N ASP A 120 -14.42 3.54 3.29
CA ASP A 120 -14.32 4.49 4.41
C ASP A 120 -14.14 3.81 5.80
N VAL A 121 -13.89 2.52 5.84
CA VAL A 121 -13.79 1.72 7.07
C VAL A 121 -12.39 1.16 7.26
N ARG A 122 -11.85 0.44 6.28
CA ARG A 122 -10.55 -0.22 6.41
C ARG A 122 -9.44 0.60 5.77
N ILE A 123 -8.26 0.58 6.40
CA ILE A 123 -7.12 1.37 5.93
C ILE A 123 -5.90 0.47 5.87
N VAL A 124 -5.23 0.44 4.72
CA VAL A 124 -3.88 -0.12 4.61
C VAL A 124 -2.89 1.03 4.60
N SER A 125 -1.90 1.00 5.50
CA SER A 125 -0.83 2.01 5.59
C SER A 125 0.50 1.37 6.02
N GLY A 126 1.61 2.07 5.80
CA GLY A 126 2.95 1.63 6.17
C GLY A 126 4.05 2.27 5.32
N SER A 127 5.22 1.64 5.28
CA SER A 127 6.33 2.09 4.45
C SER A 127 6.27 1.56 3.02
N TYR A 128 5.46 0.53 2.78
CA TYR A 128 5.42 -0.25 1.53
C TYR A 128 4.91 0.56 0.34
N ASN A 129 5.81 0.89 -0.62
CA ASN A 129 5.42 1.37 -1.94
C ASN A 129 4.84 0.20 -2.75
N TRP A 130 3.88 0.47 -3.61
CA TRP A 130 3.22 -0.55 -4.43
C TRP A 130 4.09 -0.90 -5.65
N THR A 131 5.26 -1.48 -5.37
CA THR A 131 6.31 -1.79 -6.36
C THR A 131 6.85 -3.19 -6.17
N VAL A 132 7.36 -3.81 -7.24
CA VAL A 132 8.03 -5.12 -7.18
C VAL A 132 9.26 -5.06 -6.25
N ASN A 133 9.99 -3.95 -6.25
CA ASN A 133 11.17 -3.78 -5.39
C ASN A 133 10.77 -3.81 -3.91
N ALA A 134 9.67 -3.15 -3.54
CA ALA A 134 9.17 -3.17 -2.17
C ALA A 134 8.74 -4.58 -1.73
N SER A 135 8.14 -5.39 -2.63
CA SER A 135 7.76 -6.76 -2.33
C SER A 135 8.94 -7.70 -2.16
N LYS A 136 9.96 -7.59 -3.03
CA LYS A 136 10.98 -8.63 -3.18
C LYS A 136 12.31 -8.32 -2.51
N TYR A 137 12.67 -7.05 -2.39
CA TYR A 137 14.05 -6.65 -2.06
C TYR A 137 14.17 -5.69 -0.89
N ASN A 138 13.13 -4.89 -0.60
CA ASN A 138 13.20 -3.95 0.51
C ASN A 138 12.68 -4.59 1.81
N ALA A 139 13.17 -4.08 2.94
CA ALA A 139 12.55 -4.30 4.25
C ALA A 139 11.48 -3.21 4.45
N GLU A 140 10.20 -3.57 4.30
CA GLU A 140 9.06 -2.68 4.45
C GLU A 140 8.04 -3.28 5.41
N ASN A 141 7.09 -2.45 5.84
CA ASN A 141 5.90 -2.91 6.54
C ASN A 141 4.62 -2.43 5.84
N CYS A 142 3.55 -3.18 6.03
CA CYS A 142 2.19 -2.75 5.76
C CYS A 142 1.25 -3.23 6.86
N MET A 143 0.30 -2.40 7.23
CA MET A 143 -0.67 -2.67 8.29
C MET A 143 -2.07 -2.45 7.74
N LEU A 144 -2.96 -3.38 8.07
CA LEU A 144 -4.40 -3.21 7.89
C LEU A 144 -5.01 -2.79 9.23
N PHE A 145 -5.69 -1.68 9.22
CA PHE A 145 -6.56 -1.21 10.29
C PHE A 145 -8.00 -1.54 9.90
N ASP A 146 -8.63 -2.45 10.62
CA ASP A 146 -10.01 -2.90 10.35
C ASP A 146 -11.01 -2.08 11.19
N GLN A 147 -10.84 -0.76 11.14
CA GLN A 147 -11.73 0.19 11.80
C GLN A 147 -11.61 1.58 11.19
N THR A 148 -12.70 2.34 11.25
CA THR A 148 -12.76 3.70 10.74
C THR A 148 -11.76 4.62 11.45
N ASN A 149 -10.96 5.34 10.66
CA ASN A 149 -10.14 6.45 11.14
C ASN A 149 -10.33 7.66 10.24
N LYS A 150 -11.12 8.61 10.71
CA LYS A 150 -11.51 9.81 9.96
C LYS A 150 -10.33 10.67 9.52
N GLU A 151 -9.20 10.62 10.24
CA GLU A 151 -8.01 11.41 9.89
C GLU A 151 -7.44 11.02 8.54
N PHE A 152 -7.47 9.73 8.16
CA PHE A 152 -7.05 9.30 6.83
C PHE A 152 -7.98 9.82 5.73
N SER A 153 -9.29 9.76 5.94
CA SER A 153 -10.28 10.28 4.99
C SER A 153 -10.18 11.80 4.87
N ASN A 154 -10.06 12.52 5.98
CA ASN A 154 -9.86 13.97 6.00
C ASN A 154 -8.57 14.35 5.25
N GLN A 155 -7.48 13.63 5.50
CA GLN A 155 -6.21 13.87 4.81
C GLN A 155 -6.30 13.60 3.32
N PHE A 156 -6.98 12.52 2.92
CA PHE A 156 -7.17 12.22 1.50
C PHE A 156 -7.96 13.32 0.79
N GLU A 157 -9.09 13.74 1.37
CA GLU A 157 -9.92 14.82 0.81
C GLU A 157 -9.18 16.17 0.75
N TYR A 158 -8.40 16.49 1.80
CA TYR A 158 -7.55 17.67 1.80
C TYR A 158 -6.56 17.65 0.62
N LEU A 159 -5.83 16.55 0.44
CA LEU A 159 -4.87 16.39 -0.65
C LEU A 159 -5.56 16.38 -2.01
N TRP A 160 -6.71 15.73 -2.12
CA TRP A 160 -7.49 15.69 -3.36
C TRP A 160 -7.90 17.09 -3.80
N ASN A 161 -8.48 17.86 -2.90
CA ASN A 161 -8.86 19.24 -3.16
C ASN A 161 -7.66 20.14 -3.46
N LEU A 162 -6.54 19.96 -2.76
CA LEU A 162 -5.32 20.75 -2.96
C LEU A 162 -4.69 20.50 -4.32
N TYR A 163 -4.71 19.28 -4.83
CA TYR A 163 -4.07 18.91 -6.10
C TYR A 163 -5.00 19.02 -7.32
N SER A 164 -6.30 19.17 -7.11
CA SER A 164 -7.28 19.44 -8.17
C SER A 164 -7.14 20.85 -8.74
N LYS A 165 -6.63 21.79 -7.93
CA LYS A 165 -6.35 23.19 -8.31
C LYS A 165 -4.99 23.25 -9.01
#